data_a9d1728a0ff1fed0504231817f7aa647
#
_entry.id   a9d1728a0ff1fed0504231817f7aa647
#
_cell.length_a   1.000
_cell.length_b   1.000
_cell.length_c   1.000
_cell.angle_alpha   90.00
_cell.angle_beta   90.00
_cell.angle_gamma   90.00
#
_symmetry.space_group_name_H-M   'P 1'
#
loop_
_entity.id
_entity.type
_entity.pdbx_description
1 polymer ?
#
loop_
_entity_poly.entity_id
_entity_poly.type
_entity_poly.pdbx_seq_one_letter_code
_entity_poly.pdbx_strand_id
1 'polypeptide(L)'
;FFCYNFYFSSKNISCIPIGYKAGVTNYTSRYDNKKKYKWAFIGTIHKSSRHDLLYQLEKVDPFFVHTTEKFNDKKGISAEEISIKLSQTAFAPCPNGVVHPETFRLYESLECGCIPIVEDSYNYYDRFFPNNPFLKINKWQDATSIISESSEQKKIKKSKECFDWWINLKLNIKNLITKKLMEKELNV
;
A
#
# COMPACT_ATOMS: atom_id res chain seq x y z
N PHE A 1 -2.41 -18.87 15.47
CA PHE A 1 -1.16 -18.12 15.28
C PHE A 1 -1.22 -17.35 13.97
N PHE A 2 -0.85 -16.06 14.01
CA PHE A 2 -0.71 -15.22 12.82
C PHE A 2 0.76 -15.21 12.44
N CYS A 3 1.06 -15.50 11.18
CA CYS A 3 2.42 -15.63 10.70
C CYS A 3 2.64 -14.81 9.43
N TYR A 4 3.76 -14.11 9.37
CA TYR A 4 4.21 -13.39 8.17
C TYR A 4 4.99 -14.28 7.20
N ASN A 5 5.34 -15.51 7.59
CA ASN A 5 6.07 -16.45 6.75
C ASN A 5 5.11 -17.43 6.08
N PHE A 6 4.84 -17.19 4.82
CA PHE A 6 3.85 -17.87 3.99
C PHE A 6 4.20 -19.29 3.52
N TYR A 7 5.22 -19.88 4.05
CA TYR A 7 5.64 -21.24 3.63
C TYR A 7 4.86 -22.36 4.31
N PHE A 8 3.99 -22.04 5.28
CA PHE A 8 3.19 -23.03 5.98
C PHE A 8 1.71 -22.78 5.81
N SER A 9 1.07 -23.55 4.93
CA SER A 9 -0.39 -23.69 4.93
C SER A 9 -0.76 -24.77 5.94
N SER A 10 -1.39 -24.39 7.03
CA SER A 10 -1.95 -25.30 8.03
C SER A 10 -3.37 -24.88 8.35
N LYS A 11 -4.25 -25.87 8.66
CA LYS A 11 -5.64 -25.58 9.08
C LYS A 11 -5.73 -24.59 10.25
N ASN A 12 -4.65 -24.45 11.03
CA ASN A 12 -4.60 -23.64 12.24
C ASN A 12 -3.81 -22.32 12.07
N ILE A 13 -3.25 -22.06 10.89
CA ILE A 13 -2.45 -20.86 10.62
C ILE A 13 -3.14 -20.06 9.51
N SER A 14 -3.39 -18.79 9.79
CA SER A 14 -3.92 -17.84 8.81
C SER A 14 -2.98 -16.65 8.70
N CYS A 15 -2.62 -16.30 7.48
CA CYS A 15 -1.80 -15.14 7.21
C CYS A 15 -2.69 -13.90 7.10
N ILE A 16 -2.25 -12.82 7.71
CA ILE A 16 -2.87 -11.51 7.59
C ILE A 16 -1.81 -10.49 7.15
N PRO A 17 -2.20 -9.45 6.41
CA PRO A 17 -1.29 -8.38 6.03
C PRO A 17 -0.80 -7.62 7.26
N ILE A 18 0.37 -6.96 7.12
CA ILE A 18 0.93 -6.14 8.23
C ILE A 18 0.07 -4.93 8.58
N GLY A 19 -0.84 -4.51 7.66
CA GLY A 19 -1.71 -3.36 7.88
C GLY A 19 -1.01 -2.00 7.76
N TYR A 20 -1.58 -0.99 8.36
CA TYR A 20 -1.13 0.41 8.28
C TYR A 20 -1.02 1.06 9.66
N LYS A 21 -0.36 2.21 9.72
CA LYS A 21 -0.16 2.96 10.97
C LYS A 21 -1.52 3.42 11.53
N ALA A 22 -1.71 3.23 12.84
CA ALA A 22 -2.92 3.70 13.52
C ALA A 22 -3.11 5.21 13.32
N GLY A 23 -4.36 5.62 13.08
CA GLY A 23 -4.72 7.01 12.81
C GLY A 23 -4.64 7.43 11.33
N VAL A 24 -4.13 6.59 10.44
CA VAL A 24 -4.22 6.86 9.00
C VAL A 24 -5.65 6.59 8.53
N THR A 25 -6.24 7.56 7.84
CA THR A 25 -7.60 7.48 7.30
C THR A 25 -7.76 8.38 6.09
N ASN A 26 -8.82 8.20 5.31
CA ASN A 26 -9.10 9.03 4.16
C ASN A 26 -9.89 10.30 4.58
N TYR A 27 -9.30 11.47 4.38
CA TYR A 27 -9.89 12.77 4.69
C TYR A 27 -10.59 13.46 3.52
N THR A 28 -10.39 12.97 2.29
CA THR A 28 -11.04 13.54 1.10
C THR A 28 -12.13 12.63 0.59
N SER A 29 -13.04 13.18 -0.22
CA SER A 29 -13.95 12.34 -0.99
C SER A 29 -13.09 11.39 -1.86
N ARG A 30 -13.30 10.10 -1.71
CA ARG A 30 -12.51 9.01 -2.33
C ARG A 30 -12.42 9.10 -3.84
N TYR A 31 -13.29 9.88 -4.43
CA TYR A 31 -13.44 10.06 -5.88
C TYR A 31 -13.23 11.49 -6.32
N ASP A 32 -12.56 12.30 -5.49
CA ASP A 32 -12.18 13.64 -5.92
C ASP A 32 -11.23 13.53 -7.11
N ASN A 33 -11.73 13.99 -8.27
CA ASN A 33 -11.08 13.82 -9.56
C ASN A 33 -9.82 14.71 -9.70
N LYS A 34 -9.59 15.64 -8.78
CA LYS A 34 -8.43 16.55 -8.81
C LYS A 34 -7.43 16.21 -7.72
N LYS A 35 -6.68 15.13 -7.93
CA LYS A 35 -5.52 14.86 -7.08
C LYS A 35 -4.45 15.93 -7.27
N LYS A 36 -3.98 16.49 -6.15
CA LYS A 36 -2.92 17.54 -6.14
C LYS A 36 -1.58 17.00 -6.63
N TYR A 37 -1.28 15.76 -6.27
CA TYR A 37 -0.02 15.11 -6.60
C TYR A 37 -0.24 13.92 -7.53
N LYS A 38 0.61 13.78 -8.56
CA LYS A 38 0.64 12.59 -9.39
C LYS A 38 1.09 11.38 -8.57
N TRP A 39 2.13 11.56 -7.75
CA TRP A 39 2.62 10.51 -6.86
C TRP A 39 3.14 11.10 -5.54
N ALA A 40 3.22 10.25 -4.52
CA ALA A 40 3.84 10.62 -3.24
C ALA A 40 4.62 9.46 -2.63
N PHE A 41 5.75 9.78 -1.99
CA PHE A 41 6.53 8.86 -1.20
C PHE A 41 6.77 9.43 0.19
N ILE A 42 6.43 8.63 1.22
CA ILE A 42 6.62 8.97 2.63
C ILE A 42 7.33 7.81 3.31
N GLY A 43 8.52 8.03 3.86
CA GLY A 43 9.24 7.00 4.61
C GLY A 43 10.75 7.07 4.54
N THR A 44 11.43 6.06 5.09
CA THR A 44 12.90 6.02 5.13
C THR A 44 13.49 5.82 3.74
N ILE A 45 14.64 6.44 3.48
CA ILE A 45 15.33 6.37 2.18
C ILE A 45 16.36 5.24 2.08
N HIS A 46 17.02 4.89 3.18
CA HIS A 46 18.19 4.00 3.20
C HIS A 46 17.87 2.50 3.10
N LYS A 47 16.84 2.11 2.35
CA LYS A 47 16.41 0.72 2.29
C LYS A 47 15.92 0.36 0.91
N SER A 48 16.25 -0.86 0.45
CA SER A 48 15.73 -1.39 -0.80
C SER A 48 16.02 -0.46 -2.00
N SER A 49 15.15 -0.45 -2.98
CA SER A 49 15.24 0.32 -4.23
C SER A 49 14.80 1.80 -4.11
N ARG A 50 14.71 2.35 -2.90
CA ARG A 50 14.11 3.68 -2.66
C ARG A 50 14.89 4.84 -3.25
N HIS A 51 16.22 4.73 -3.34
CA HIS A 51 17.04 5.71 -4.04
C HIS A 51 16.74 5.70 -5.54
N ASP A 52 16.65 4.52 -6.15
CA ASP A 52 16.29 4.39 -7.56
C ASP A 52 14.88 4.91 -7.82
N LEU A 53 13.90 4.55 -6.97
CA LEU A 53 12.54 5.10 -7.02
C LEU A 53 12.55 6.63 -7.11
N LEU A 54 13.22 7.31 -6.18
CA LEU A 54 13.24 8.77 -6.14
C LEU A 54 13.93 9.34 -7.37
N TYR A 55 15.07 8.78 -7.77
CA TYR A 55 15.80 9.18 -8.96
C TYR A 55 14.97 9.07 -10.25
N GLN A 56 14.21 7.98 -10.40
CA GLN A 56 13.38 7.77 -11.59
C GLN A 56 12.15 8.68 -11.60
N LEU A 57 11.51 8.89 -10.45
CA LEU A 57 10.23 9.58 -10.39
C LEU A 57 10.33 11.08 -10.14
N GLU A 58 11.46 11.63 -9.74
CA GLU A 58 11.64 13.09 -9.53
C GLU A 58 11.30 13.96 -10.75
N LYS A 59 11.32 13.36 -11.96
CA LYS A 59 11.00 14.02 -13.24
C LYS A 59 9.47 14.09 -13.50
N VAL A 60 8.65 13.51 -12.64
CA VAL A 60 7.19 13.38 -12.85
C VAL A 60 6.42 14.29 -11.89
N ASP A 61 6.38 15.57 -12.20
CA ASP A 61 5.62 16.57 -11.41
C ASP A 61 4.09 16.55 -11.68
N PRO A 62 3.28 17.03 -10.70
CA PRO A 62 3.63 17.37 -9.33
C PRO A 62 3.69 16.16 -8.40
N PHE A 63 4.58 16.19 -7.41
CA PHE A 63 4.74 15.12 -6.43
C PHE A 63 4.89 15.63 -4.99
N PHE A 64 4.79 14.70 -4.04
CA PHE A 64 5.12 14.94 -2.63
C PHE A 64 6.09 13.88 -2.11
N VAL A 65 7.21 14.31 -1.55
CA VAL A 65 8.20 13.43 -0.94
C VAL A 65 8.53 13.90 0.46
N HIS A 66 8.44 12.99 1.42
CA HIS A 66 8.94 13.19 2.78
C HIS A 66 9.78 11.99 3.18
N THR A 67 11.08 12.21 3.36
CA THR A 67 12.03 11.14 3.71
C THR A 67 12.56 11.29 5.13
N THR A 68 12.82 10.15 5.76
CA THR A 68 13.44 10.06 7.07
C THR A 68 14.64 9.12 6.99
N GLU A 69 15.59 9.28 7.92
CA GLU A 69 16.80 8.44 7.96
C GLU A 69 16.51 7.06 8.58
N LYS A 70 15.60 7.00 9.54
CA LYS A 70 15.27 5.76 10.26
C LYS A 70 13.77 5.65 10.53
N PHE A 71 13.34 4.45 10.83
CA PHE A 71 11.99 4.18 11.30
C PHE A 71 11.76 4.85 12.67
N ASN A 72 10.58 5.46 12.85
CA ASN A 72 10.23 6.28 14.03
C ASN A 72 11.18 7.49 14.25
N ASP A 73 11.67 8.07 13.18
CA ASP A 73 12.41 9.32 13.23
C ASP A 73 11.54 10.44 13.80
N LYS A 74 12.14 11.29 14.66
CA LYS A 74 11.46 12.50 15.21
C LYS A 74 11.04 13.49 14.11
N LYS A 75 11.69 13.44 12.95
CA LYS A 75 11.35 14.21 11.76
C LYS A 75 10.21 13.59 10.95
N GLY A 76 9.68 12.44 11.38
CA GLY A 76 8.53 11.79 10.74
C GLY A 76 7.27 12.63 10.90
N ILE A 77 6.42 12.63 9.87
CA ILE A 77 5.13 13.33 9.90
C ILE A 77 4.06 12.50 10.63
N SER A 78 3.02 13.19 11.10
CA SER A 78 1.92 12.56 11.82
C SER A 78 1.08 11.63 10.92
N ALA A 79 0.29 10.75 11.54
CA ALA A 79 -0.67 9.93 10.78
C ALA A 79 -1.72 10.77 10.05
N GLU A 80 -2.13 11.88 10.64
CA GLU A 80 -3.04 12.84 10.03
C GLU A 80 -2.41 13.47 8.78
N GLU A 81 -1.19 13.94 8.88
CA GLU A 81 -0.48 14.54 7.75
C GLU A 81 -0.21 13.52 6.63
N ILE A 82 0.17 12.27 6.96
CA ILE A 82 0.25 11.16 6.00
C ILE A 82 -1.07 11.02 5.26
N SER A 83 -2.18 10.98 6.00
CA SER A 83 -3.53 10.81 5.46
C SER A 83 -3.91 11.94 4.50
N ILE A 84 -3.67 13.19 4.89
CA ILE A 84 -3.94 14.37 4.06
C ILE A 84 -3.14 14.30 2.76
N LYS A 85 -1.82 14.02 2.84
CA LYS A 85 -0.96 13.97 1.65
C LYS A 85 -1.35 12.82 0.73
N LEU A 86 -1.55 11.62 1.26
CA LEU A 86 -1.96 10.47 0.45
C LEU A 86 -3.36 10.65 -0.14
N SER A 87 -4.33 11.17 0.59
CA SER A 87 -5.68 11.43 0.04
C SER A 87 -5.66 12.40 -1.15
N GLN A 88 -4.65 13.29 -1.22
CA GLN A 88 -4.43 14.22 -2.33
C GLN A 88 -3.57 13.64 -3.45
N THR A 89 -3.19 12.37 -3.39
CA THR A 89 -2.23 11.72 -4.29
C THR A 89 -2.90 10.67 -5.16
N ALA A 90 -2.52 10.60 -6.43
CA ALA A 90 -3.04 9.57 -7.35
C ALA A 90 -2.31 8.23 -7.18
N PHE A 91 -1.00 8.21 -7.29
CA PHE A 91 -0.18 7.00 -7.21
C PHE A 91 0.73 7.00 -5.98
N ALA A 92 0.83 5.85 -5.32
CA ALA A 92 1.74 5.66 -4.21
C ALA A 92 2.78 4.58 -4.55
N PRO A 93 4.03 4.94 -4.86
CA PRO A 93 5.13 3.99 -4.97
C PRO A 93 5.37 3.28 -3.63
N CYS A 94 5.31 1.95 -3.67
CA CYS A 94 5.44 1.07 -2.51
C CYS A 94 6.62 0.12 -2.69
N PRO A 95 7.86 0.60 -2.57
CA PRO A 95 9.04 -0.24 -2.66
C PRO A 95 9.06 -1.26 -1.54
N ASN A 96 9.67 -2.39 -1.82
CA ASN A 96 9.79 -3.49 -0.87
C ASN A 96 10.38 -3.06 0.48
N GLY A 97 10.02 -3.77 1.53
CA GLY A 97 10.70 -3.70 2.82
C GLY A 97 12.09 -4.34 2.75
N VAL A 98 12.85 -4.29 3.86
CA VAL A 98 14.21 -4.85 3.92
C VAL A 98 14.20 -6.38 3.87
N VAL A 99 13.24 -6.99 4.55
CA VAL A 99 13.15 -8.45 4.73
C VAL A 99 11.93 -9.02 4.02
N HIS A 100 10.92 -8.20 3.80
CA HIS A 100 9.61 -8.63 3.31
C HIS A 100 9.08 -7.64 2.26
N PRO A 101 8.43 -8.11 1.18
CA PRO A 101 7.87 -7.22 0.17
C PRO A 101 6.86 -6.21 0.72
N GLU A 102 6.02 -6.61 1.66
CA GLU A 102 5.03 -5.71 2.23
C GLU A 102 5.64 -4.58 3.06
N THR A 103 5.02 -3.41 2.97
CA THR A 103 5.31 -2.26 3.82
C THR A 103 4.01 -1.59 4.27
N PHE A 104 4.01 -0.91 5.40
CA PHE A 104 2.86 -0.12 5.86
C PHE A 104 2.33 0.82 4.78
N ARG A 105 3.21 1.38 3.95
CA ARG A 105 2.87 2.32 2.87
C ARG A 105 1.86 1.74 1.89
N LEU A 106 1.95 0.46 1.56
CA LEU A 106 0.97 -0.19 0.68
C LEU A 106 -0.45 -0.04 1.26
N TYR A 107 -0.62 -0.33 2.53
CA TYR A 107 -1.93 -0.30 3.18
C TYR A 107 -2.39 1.11 3.53
N GLU A 108 -1.46 2.01 3.88
CA GLU A 108 -1.72 3.45 4.04
C GLU A 108 -2.22 4.06 2.73
N SER A 109 -1.62 3.70 1.60
CA SER A 109 -2.04 4.17 0.28
C SER A 109 -3.43 3.66 -0.09
N LEU A 110 -3.72 2.39 0.16
CA LEU A 110 -5.03 1.80 -0.08
C LEU A 110 -6.11 2.44 0.80
N GLU A 111 -5.82 2.68 2.08
CA GLU A 111 -6.75 3.34 3.00
C GLU A 111 -7.09 4.76 2.53
N CYS A 112 -6.10 5.49 1.99
CA CYS A 112 -6.27 6.85 1.48
C CYS A 112 -6.76 6.93 0.02
N GLY A 113 -7.04 5.80 -0.63
CA GLY A 113 -7.54 5.76 -2.01
C GLY A 113 -6.50 6.08 -3.07
N CYS A 114 -5.22 5.86 -2.79
CA CYS A 114 -4.17 5.91 -3.81
C CYS A 114 -4.14 4.62 -4.62
N ILE A 115 -3.52 4.69 -5.79
CA ILE A 115 -3.18 3.53 -6.62
C ILE A 115 -1.77 3.08 -6.23
N PRO A 116 -1.59 1.92 -5.57
CA PRO A 116 -0.25 1.45 -5.23
C PRO A 116 0.50 0.95 -6.46
N ILE A 117 1.79 1.30 -6.54
CA ILE A 117 2.75 0.73 -7.48
C ILE A 117 3.74 -0.09 -6.65
N VAL A 118 3.80 -1.40 -6.88
CA VAL A 118 4.62 -2.34 -6.10
C VAL A 118 5.70 -2.99 -6.97
N GLU A 119 6.87 -3.25 -6.38
CA GLU A 119 7.88 -4.11 -7.00
C GLU A 119 7.49 -5.58 -6.77
N ASP A 120 7.31 -6.34 -7.84
CA ASP A 120 6.87 -7.73 -7.74
C ASP A 120 7.65 -8.68 -8.67
N SER A 121 8.96 -8.70 -8.53
CA SER A 121 9.84 -9.56 -9.34
C SER A 121 9.63 -11.06 -9.12
N TYR A 122 8.97 -11.44 -8.03
CA TYR A 122 8.77 -12.85 -7.63
C TYR A 122 7.30 -13.27 -7.61
N ASN A 123 6.43 -12.47 -8.19
CA ASN A 123 4.99 -12.71 -8.19
C ASN A 123 4.40 -12.90 -6.76
N TYR A 124 4.97 -12.16 -5.80
CA TYR A 124 4.59 -12.22 -4.39
C TYR A 124 3.13 -11.82 -4.19
N TYR A 125 2.75 -10.67 -4.75
CA TYR A 125 1.43 -10.11 -4.49
C TYR A 125 0.29 -10.96 -5.08
N ASP A 126 0.47 -11.60 -6.22
CA ASP A 126 -0.56 -12.50 -6.78
C ASP A 126 -0.69 -13.81 -6.00
N ARG A 127 0.42 -14.29 -5.43
CA ARG A 127 0.40 -15.52 -4.62
C ARG A 127 -0.32 -15.35 -3.29
N PHE A 128 -0.15 -14.19 -2.64
CA PHE A 128 -0.64 -13.97 -1.28
C PHE A 128 -1.88 -13.09 -1.20
N PHE A 129 -2.13 -12.31 -2.24
CA PHE A 129 -3.29 -11.44 -2.36
C PHE A 129 -4.01 -11.67 -3.69
N PRO A 130 -4.74 -12.78 -3.82
CA PRO A 130 -5.43 -13.11 -5.07
C PRO A 130 -6.32 -11.97 -5.55
N ASN A 131 -6.33 -11.75 -6.88
CA ASN A 131 -7.13 -10.71 -7.53
C ASN A 131 -6.80 -9.28 -7.05
N ASN A 132 -5.60 -9.05 -6.50
CA ASN A 132 -5.19 -7.70 -6.17
C ASN A 132 -5.09 -6.83 -7.44
N PRO A 133 -5.55 -5.57 -7.40
CA PRO A 133 -5.53 -4.67 -8.55
C PRO A 133 -4.26 -3.80 -8.62
N PHE A 134 -3.20 -4.15 -7.88
CA PHE A 134 -1.99 -3.34 -7.79
C PHE A 134 -1.29 -3.21 -9.13
N LEU A 135 -0.66 -2.06 -9.36
CA LEU A 135 0.25 -1.90 -10.48
C LEU A 135 1.61 -2.50 -10.10
N LYS A 136 2.04 -3.49 -10.86
CA LYS A 136 3.26 -4.25 -10.59
C LYS A 136 4.34 -3.83 -11.57
N ILE A 137 5.54 -3.63 -11.07
CA ILE A 137 6.73 -3.26 -11.84
C ILE A 137 7.91 -4.15 -11.44
N ASN A 138 8.85 -4.28 -12.36
CA ASN A 138 10.15 -4.89 -12.07
C ASN A 138 11.23 -3.83 -11.81
N LYS A 139 11.07 -2.64 -12.36
CA LYS A 139 12.01 -1.50 -12.24
C LYS A 139 11.25 -0.21 -12.08
N TRP A 140 11.77 0.71 -11.26
CA TRP A 140 11.12 2.02 -11.02
C TRP A 140 11.03 2.90 -12.27
N GLN A 141 11.90 2.70 -13.25
CA GLN A 141 11.78 3.34 -14.54
C GLN A 141 10.42 3.09 -15.22
N ASP A 142 9.84 1.89 -15.07
CA ASP A 142 8.54 1.54 -15.66
C ASP A 142 7.41 2.38 -15.04
N ALA A 143 7.52 2.73 -13.76
CA ALA A 143 6.54 3.55 -13.07
C ALA A 143 6.42 4.98 -13.65
N THR A 144 7.48 5.50 -14.24
CA THR A 144 7.48 6.83 -14.88
C THR A 144 6.44 6.91 -15.99
N SER A 145 6.45 5.96 -16.92
CA SER A 145 5.48 5.88 -18.02
C SER A 145 4.06 5.64 -17.48
N ILE A 146 3.89 4.70 -16.54
CA ILE A 146 2.60 4.40 -15.91
C ILE A 146 1.95 5.67 -15.34
N ILE A 147 2.70 6.46 -14.57
CA ILE A 147 2.19 7.68 -13.92
C ILE A 147 1.91 8.77 -14.95
N SER A 148 2.81 8.96 -15.92
CA SER A 148 2.72 10.06 -16.90
C SER A 148 1.62 9.84 -17.94
N GLU A 149 1.39 8.60 -18.36
CA GLU A 149 0.48 8.26 -19.45
C GLU A 149 -0.94 7.90 -18.99
N SER A 150 -1.15 7.82 -17.67
CA SER A 150 -2.48 7.48 -17.12
C SER A 150 -3.47 8.64 -17.26
N SER A 151 -4.52 8.43 -18.04
CA SER A 151 -5.65 9.38 -18.11
C SER A 151 -6.41 9.46 -16.78
N GLU A 152 -7.11 10.56 -16.54
CA GLU A 152 -7.90 10.74 -15.32
C GLU A 152 -8.93 9.61 -15.14
N GLN A 153 -9.60 9.21 -16.22
CA GLN A 153 -10.57 8.11 -16.19
C GLN A 153 -9.94 6.78 -15.76
N LYS A 154 -8.74 6.46 -16.27
CA LYS A 154 -7.99 5.26 -15.85
C LYS A 154 -7.61 5.33 -14.37
N LYS A 155 -7.17 6.49 -13.89
CA LYS A 155 -6.81 6.70 -12.48
C LYS A 155 -8.03 6.50 -11.56
N ILE A 156 -9.16 7.14 -11.87
CA ILE A 156 -10.40 7.00 -11.10
C ILE A 156 -10.84 5.53 -11.03
N LYS A 157 -10.90 4.85 -12.17
CA LYS A 157 -11.26 3.43 -12.23
C LYS A 157 -10.32 2.57 -11.39
N LYS A 158 -9.01 2.75 -11.56
CA LYS A 158 -7.99 1.95 -10.85
C LYS A 158 -7.99 2.23 -9.35
N SER A 159 -8.12 3.49 -8.93
CA SER A 159 -8.26 3.86 -7.51
C SER A 159 -9.47 3.19 -6.87
N LYS A 160 -10.61 3.18 -7.57
CA LYS A 160 -11.82 2.48 -7.11
C LYS A 160 -11.59 0.97 -6.96
N GLU A 161 -11.00 0.33 -7.97
CA GLU A 161 -10.68 -1.11 -7.92
C GLU A 161 -9.79 -1.44 -6.71
N CYS A 162 -8.74 -0.65 -6.47
CA CYS A 162 -7.83 -0.83 -5.35
C CYS A 162 -8.54 -0.66 -4.00
N PHE A 163 -9.38 0.36 -3.89
CA PHE A 163 -10.11 0.63 -2.67
C PHE A 163 -11.16 -0.44 -2.38
N ASP A 164 -11.97 -0.83 -3.37
CA ASP A 164 -13.00 -1.86 -3.21
C ASP A 164 -12.35 -3.20 -2.81
N TRP A 165 -11.23 -3.56 -3.43
CA TRP A 165 -10.45 -4.74 -3.05
C TRP A 165 -9.97 -4.65 -1.59
N TRP A 166 -9.46 -3.50 -1.16
CA TRP A 166 -8.99 -3.28 0.20
C TRP A 166 -10.10 -3.42 1.25
N ILE A 167 -11.26 -2.84 0.99
CA ILE A 167 -12.42 -2.97 1.89
C ILE A 167 -12.86 -4.43 2.01
N ASN A 168 -12.91 -5.15 0.90
CA ASN A 168 -13.26 -6.57 0.88
C ASN A 168 -12.23 -7.41 1.64
N LEU A 169 -10.94 -7.14 1.50
CA LEU A 169 -9.89 -7.82 2.25
C LEU A 169 -10.05 -7.59 3.76
N LYS A 170 -10.27 -6.35 4.20
CA LYS A 170 -10.53 -6.04 5.63
C LYS A 170 -11.74 -6.80 6.17
N LEU A 171 -12.82 -6.85 5.40
CA LEU A 171 -14.04 -7.57 5.79
C LEU A 171 -13.77 -9.08 5.92
N ASN A 172 -13.08 -9.67 4.96
CA ASN A 172 -12.73 -11.08 4.97
C ASN A 172 -11.85 -11.45 6.18
N ILE A 173 -10.86 -10.61 6.51
CA ILE A 173 -10.01 -10.80 7.69
C ILE A 173 -10.85 -10.73 8.96
N LYS A 174 -11.72 -9.72 9.09
CA LYS A 174 -12.63 -9.59 10.23
C LYS A 174 -13.49 -10.86 10.41
N ASN A 175 -14.13 -11.32 9.34
CA ASN A 175 -14.97 -12.51 9.36
C ASN A 175 -14.17 -13.77 9.73
N LEU A 176 -12.96 -13.92 9.21
CA LEU A 176 -12.06 -15.03 9.56
C LEU A 176 -11.71 -15.04 11.04
N ILE A 177 -11.36 -13.87 11.60
CA ILE A 177 -11.03 -13.73 13.02
C ILE A 177 -12.27 -14.07 13.89
N THR A 178 -13.42 -13.49 13.58
CA THR A 178 -14.67 -13.74 14.30
C THR A 178 -15.02 -15.22 14.30
N LYS A 179 -14.97 -15.88 13.14
CA LYS A 179 -15.24 -17.31 13.01
C LYS A 179 -14.31 -18.15 13.91
N LYS A 180 -13.00 -17.87 13.87
CA LYS A 180 -12.02 -18.60 14.68
C LYS A 180 -12.18 -18.39 16.19
N LEU A 181 -12.66 -17.22 16.62
CA LEU A 181 -12.96 -16.97 18.03
C LEU A 181 -14.19 -17.76 18.48
N MET A 182 -15.26 -17.75 17.69
CA MET A 182 -16.49 -18.52 18.00
C MET A 182 -16.25 -20.05 18.03
N GLU A 183 -15.43 -20.57 17.11
CA GLU A 183 -15.06 -21.98 17.09
C GLU A 183 -14.30 -22.41 18.37
N LYS A 184 -13.57 -21.50 19.00
CA LYS A 184 -12.89 -21.78 20.28
C LYS A 184 -13.84 -21.79 21.46
N GLU A 185 -14.84 -20.91 21.48
CA GLU A 185 -15.83 -20.84 22.57
C GLU A 185 -16.75 -22.08 22.58
N LEU A 186 -16.98 -22.72 21.43
CA LEU A 186 -17.80 -23.92 21.31
C LEU A 186 -17.07 -25.23 21.69
N ASN A 187 -15.74 -25.17 21.83
CA ASN A 187 -14.89 -26.33 22.15
C ASN A 187 -14.30 -26.28 23.58
N VAL A 188 -14.83 -25.42 24.44
CA VAL A 188 -14.57 -25.34 25.89
C VAL A 188 -15.80 -25.77 26.64
#